data_01427f039f43eb18a5941e67f80feadb
#
_entry.id   01427f039f43eb18a5941e67f80feadb
#
_cell.length_a   1.000
_cell.length_b   1.000
_cell.length_c   1.000
_cell.angle_alpha   90.00
_cell.angle_beta   90.00
_cell.angle_gamma   90.00
#
_symmetry.space_group_name_H-M   'P 1'
#
loop_
_entity.id
_entity.type
_entity.pdbx_description
1 polymer ?
#
loop_
_entity_poly.entity_id
_entity_poly.type
_entity_poly.pdbx_seq_one_letter_code
_entity_poly.pdbx_strand_id
1 'polypeptide(L)'
;MRRQILLLLATLPLLLPPHARADDVADSLAEATRAYQAGQIAAARTAMQEALQLLAQRTAAGLGAALPDALPGWQAEKPETQTAALGLMGGGSQATRRYHNATGQNVEIQVIADSPVLSQLAMVMANPAIAGAMGKLIRVGSQRAIQTNNNEIQMLVNNRILIVINGSATNDDKLAYAQAIDMTKLSSWQ
;
A
#
# COMPACT_ATOMS: atom_id res chain seq x y z
N MET A 1 30.25 -44.84 -57.64
CA MET A 1 29.94 -43.43 -57.41
C MET A 1 28.69 -43.37 -56.53
N ARG A 2 28.87 -43.23 -55.18
CA ARG A 2 27.74 -43.12 -54.22
C ARG A 2 27.61 -41.64 -53.85
N ARG A 3 26.50 -41.01 -54.25
CA ARG A 3 26.12 -39.65 -53.85
C ARG A 3 25.47 -39.74 -52.48
N GLN A 4 26.15 -39.20 -51.47
CA GLN A 4 25.58 -38.95 -50.14
C GLN A 4 24.78 -37.64 -50.20
N ILE A 5 23.48 -37.72 -49.95
CA ILE A 5 22.61 -36.54 -49.77
C ILE A 5 22.66 -36.19 -48.28
N LEU A 6 23.27 -35.05 -47.93
CA LEU A 6 23.24 -34.49 -46.61
C LEU A 6 21.90 -33.77 -46.41
N LEU A 7 21.06 -34.32 -45.57
CA LEU A 7 19.82 -33.64 -45.10
C LEU A 7 20.21 -32.67 -43.97
N LEU A 8 20.19 -31.38 -44.28
CA LEU A 8 20.32 -30.31 -43.28
C LEU A 8 18.99 -30.16 -42.53
N LEU A 9 18.91 -30.66 -41.30
CA LEU A 9 17.77 -30.40 -40.39
C LEU A 9 17.90 -28.97 -39.85
N ALA A 10 17.11 -28.04 -40.41
CA ALA A 10 16.96 -26.69 -39.88
C ALA A 10 16.11 -26.72 -38.60
N THR A 11 16.74 -26.63 -37.46
CA THR A 11 16.07 -26.43 -36.16
C THR A 11 15.55 -24.99 -36.07
N LEU A 12 14.27 -24.81 -36.30
CA LEU A 12 13.57 -23.55 -36.07
C LEU A 12 13.41 -23.33 -34.56
N PRO A 13 13.97 -22.24 -33.95
CA PRO A 13 13.74 -21.95 -32.55
C PRO A 13 12.27 -21.57 -32.37
N LEU A 14 11.54 -22.35 -31.57
CA LEU A 14 10.19 -22.01 -31.10
C LEU A 14 10.34 -20.77 -30.19
N LEU A 15 10.06 -19.60 -30.73
CA LEU A 15 9.85 -18.37 -29.97
C LEU A 15 8.55 -18.56 -29.19
N LEU A 16 8.66 -19.06 -27.94
CA LEU A 16 7.58 -19.01 -26.97
C LEU A 16 7.26 -17.53 -26.73
N PRO A 17 6.01 -17.08 -26.94
CA PRO A 17 5.62 -15.71 -26.59
C PRO A 17 5.87 -15.51 -25.08
N PRO A 18 6.36 -14.32 -24.64
CA PRO A 18 6.46 -14.02 -23.24
C PRO A 18 5.05 -14.24 -22.65
N HIS A 19 4.96 -15.06 -21.63
CA HIS A 19 3.72 -15.23 -20.87
C HIS A 19 3.33 -13.85 -20.37
N ALA A 20 2.35 -13.22 -21.01
CA ALA A 20 1.67 -12.07 -20.44
C ALA A 20 1.24 -12.52 -19.04
N ARG A 21 1.79 -11.89 -18.00
CA ARG A 21 1.30 -12.11 -16.65
C ARG A 21 -0.19 -11.77 -16.70
N ALA A 22 -1.00 -12.81 -16.58
CA ALA A 22 -2.44 -12.64 -16.46
C ALA A 22 -2.68 -11.60 -15.37
N ASP A 23 -3.48 -10.59 -15.67
CA ASP A 23 -3.90 -9.63 -14.65
C ASP A 23 -5.05 -10.28 -13.89
N ASP A 24 -4.70 -10.93 -12.77
CA ASP A 24 -5.64 -11.67 -11.92
C ASP A 24 -6.91 -10.85 -11.59
N VAL A 25 -6.77 -9.52 -11.46
CA VAL A 25 -7.91 -8.62 -11.25
C VAL A 25 -8.79 -8.55 -12.50
N ALA A 26 -8.19 -8.41 -13.68
CA ALA A 26 -8.93 -8.35 -14.94
C ALA A 26 -9.63 -9.68 -15.21
N ASP A 27 -8.99 -10.79 -14.89
CA ASP A 27 -9.58 -12.14 -15.04
C ASP A 27 -10.77 -12.35 -14.10
N SER A 28 -10.66 -11.96 -12.83
CA SER A 28 -11.77 -12.03 -11.86
C SER A 28 -12.94 -11.11 -12.26
N LEU A 29 -12.66 -9.92 -12.79
CA LEU A 29 -13.71 -9.03 -13.31
C LEU A 29 -14.39 -9.60 -14.58
N ALA A 30 -13.64 -10.21 -15.47
CA ALA A 30 -14.19 -10.88 -16.65
C ALA A 30 -15.07 -12.07 -16.26
N GLU A 31 -14.65 -12.85 -15.25
CA GLU A 31 -15.45 -13.96 -14.71
C GLU A 31 -16.75 -13.44 -14.08
N ALA A 32 -16.67 -12.38 -13.26
CA ALA A 32 -17.85 -11.74 -12.67
C ALA A 32 -18.86 -11.31 -13.75
N THR A 33 -18.36 -10.72 -14.83
CA THR A 33 -19.20 -10.26 -15.96
C THR A 33 -19.88 -11.43 -16.66
N ARG A 34 -19.13 -12.50 -16.97
CA ARG A 34 -19.66 -13.72 -17.62
C ARG A 34 -20.72 -14.40 -16.75
N ALA A 35 -20.44 -14.58 -15.47
CA ALA A 35 -21.37 -15.19 -14.53
C ALA A 35 -22.66 -14.36 -14.37
N TYR A 36 -22.56 -13.04 -14.33
CA TYR A 36 -23.73 -12.16 -14.27
C TYR A 36 -24.59 -12.26 -15.54
N GLN A 37 -23.98 -12.25 -16.71
CA GLN A 37 -24.69 -12.41 -18.00
C GLN A 37 -25.38 -13.78 -18.13
N ALA A 38 -24.81 -14.82 -17.51
CA ALA A 38 -25.42 -16.15 -17.44
C ALA A 38 -26.49 -16.29 -16.34
N GLY A 39 -26.83 -15.21 -15.60
CA GLY A 39 -27.79 -15.25 -14.50
C GLY A 39 -27.26 -15.92 -13.21
N GLN A 40 -25.99 -16.23 -13.16
CA GLN A 40 -25.34 -16.90 -12.03
C GLN A 40 -24.91 -15.89 -10.96
N ILE A 41 -25.86 -15.29 -10.26
CA ILE A 41 -25.65 -14.16 -9.33
C ILE A 41 -24.66 -14.49 -8.22
N ALA A 42 -24.73 -15.71 -7.66
CA ALA A 42 -23.80 -16.13 -6.60
C ALA A 42 -22.36 -16.20 -7.10
N ALA A 43 -22.10 -16.79 -8.27
CA ALA A 43 -20.79 -16.87 -8.89
C ALA A 43 -20.24 -15.47 -9.24
N ALA A 44 -21.08 -14.59 -9.81
CA ALA A 44 -20.72 -13.21 -10.08
C ALA A 44 -20.27 -12.47 -8.83
N ARG A 45 -21.00 -12.63 -7.72
CA ARG A 45 -20.63 -12.02 -6.43
C ARG A 45 -19.27 -12.52 -5.93
N THR A 46 -19.03 -13.85 -6.01
CA THR A 46 -17.75 -14.43 -5.57
C THR A 46 -16.58 -13.88 -6.37
N ALA A 47 -16.69 -13.84 -7.70
CA ALA A 47 -15.64 -13.30 -8.57
C ALA A 47 -15.39 -11.79 -8.33
N MET A 48 -16.44 -11.01 -8.05
CA MET A 48 -16.28 -9.60 -7.66
C MET A 48 -15.57 -9.45 -6.32
N GLN A 49 -15.86 -10.30 -5.33
CA GLN A 49 -15.17 -10.28 -4.04
C GLN A 49 -13.68 -10.62 -4.19
N GLU A 50 -13.36 -11.59 -5.06
CA GLU A 50 -11.97 -11.93 -5.39
C GLU A 50 -11.24 -10.75 -6.04
N ALA A 51 -11.83 -10.09 -7.04
CA ALA A 51 -11.26 -8.89 -7.65
C ALA A 51 -10.99 -7.79 -6.62
N LEU A 52 -11.93 -7.54 -5.72
CA LEU A 52 -11.76 -6.54 -4.64
C LEU A 52 -10.63 -6.91 -3.69
N GLN A 53 -10.48 -8.19 -3.35
CA GLN A 53 -9.40 -8.67 -2.49
C GLN A 53 -8.03 -8.50 -3.17
N LEU A 54 -7.93 -8.82 -4.46
CA LEU A 54 -6.69 -8.64 -5.25
C LEU A 54 -6.32 -7.16 -5.37
N LEU A 55 -7.30 -6.27 -5.58
CA LEU A 55 -7.08 -4.82 -5.58
C LEU A 55 -6.57 -4.34 -4.22
N ALA A 56 -7.16 -4.78 -3.12
CA ALA A 56 -6.72 -4.42 -1.77
C ALA A 56 -5.27 -4.89 -1.50
N GLN A 57 -4.90 -6.09 -1.97
CA GLN A 57 -3.52 -6.58 -1.86
C GLN A 57 -2.54 -5.71 -2.66
N ARG A 58 -2.90 -5.30 -3.88
CA ARG A 58 -2.09 -4.38 -4.69
C ARG A 58 -1.93 -3.03 -4.02
N THR A 59 -3.02 -2.48 -3.47
CA THR A 59 -2.96 -1.24 -2.69
C THR A 59 -2.00 -1.40 -1.51
N ALA A 60 -2.15 -2.43 -0.69
CA ALA A 60 -1.27 -2.67 0.46
C ALA A 60 0.21 -2.80 0.06
N ALA A 61 0.51 -3.53 -1.03
CA ALA A 61 1.87 -3.65 -1.56
C ALA A 61 2.45 -2.29 -1.98
N GLY A 62 1.65 -1.46 -2.64
CA GLY A 62 2.06 -0.12 -3.02
C GLY A 62 2.26 0.82 -1.85
N LEU A 63 1.41 0.77 -0.83
CA LEU A 63 1.64 1.50 0.42
C LEU A 63 2.97 1.10 1.05
N GLY A 64 3.30 -0.21 1.06
CA GLY A 64 4.58 -0.71 1.54
C GLY A 64 5.78 -0.18 0.74
N ALA A 65 5.62 -0.05 -0.58
CA ALA A 65 6.66 0.49 -1.48
C ALA A 65 6.87 2.01 -1.35
N ALA A 66 5.95 2.73 -0.72
CA ALA A 66 6.08 4.16 -0.42
C ALA A 66 6.78 4.43 0.92
N LEU A 67 6.95 3.41 1.76
CA LEU A 67 7.66 3.52 3.03
C LEU A 67 9.17 3.68 2.78
N PRO A 68 9.84 4.62 3.48
CA PRO A 68 11.24 4.94 3.24
C PRO A 68 12.16 3.77 3.58
N ASP A 69 13.34 3.76 2.96
CA ASP A 69 14.44 2.94 3.43
C ASP A 69 15.01 3.46 4.76
N ALA A 70 15.87 2.65 5.40
CA ALA A 70 16.50 3.05 6.64
C ALA A 70 17.29 4.35 6.49
N LEU A 71 17.06 5.32 7.37
CA LEU A 71 17.87 6.52 7.45
C LEU A 71 19.28 6.19 7.99
N PRO A 72 20.30 7.06 7.79
CA PRO A 72 21.63 6.84 8.30
C PRO A 72 21.65 6.54 9.82
N GLY A 73 22.30 5.45 10.21
CA GLY A 73 22.34 4.97 11.60
C GLY A 73 21.15 4.11 12.03
N TRP A 74 20.21 3.84 11.13
CA TRP A 74 19.03 3.01 11.37
C TRP A 74 19.08 1.72 10.54
N GLN A 75 18.36 0.72 11.00
CA GLN A 75 18.08 -0.52 10.27
C GLN A 75 16.57 -0.63 10.08
N ALA A 76 16.14 -1.09 8.90
CA ALA A 76 14.74 -1.23 8.57
C ALA A 76 14.36 -2.71 8.47
N GLU A 77 13.21 -3.06 9.03
CA GLU A 77 12.57 -4.34 8.77
C GLU A 77 11.89 -4.33 7.39
N LYS A 78 11.52 -5.52 6.92
CA LYS A 78 10.67 -5.61 5.71
C LYS A 78 9.31 -5.01 5.99
N PRO A 79 8.72 -4.28 5.03
CA PRO A 79 7.35 -3.83 5.19
C PRO A 79 6.39 -5.00 5.38
N GLU A 80 5.53 -4.91 6.38
CA GLU A 80 4.40 -5.80 6.58
C GLU A 80 3.17 -5.18 5.94
N THR A 81 2.42 -5.94 5.16
CA THR A 81 1.20 -5.47 4.50
C THR A 81 0.01 -6.30 4.95
N GLN A 82 -1.11 -5.64 5.19
CA GLN A 82 -2.34 -6.28 5.60
C GLN A 82 -3.52 -5.68 4.83
N THR A 83 -4.46 -6.56 4.47
CA THR A 83 -5.76 -6.16 3.94
C THR A 83 -6.80 -6.54 4.99
N ALA A 84 -7.50 -5.55 5.55
CA ALA A 84 -8.56 -5.84 6.49
C ALA A 84 -9.74 -6.45 5.73
N ALA A 85 -10.20 -7.62 6.17
CA ALA A 85 -11.45 -8.18 5.69
C ALA A 85 -12.60 -7.19 5.96
N LEU A 86 -13.50 -7.05 5.00
CA LEU A 86 -14.63 -6.09 4.98
C LEU A 86 -15.59 -6.16 6.20
N GLY A 87 -15.29 -6.93 7.24
CA GLY A 87 -16.22 -7.27 8.30
C GLY A 87 -16.05 -6.57 9.65
N LEU A 88 -14.85 -6.24 10.10
CA LEU A 88 -14.63 -5.83 11.50
C LEU A 88 -14.17 -4.38 11.70
N MET A 89 -13.49 -3.78 10.70
CA MET A 89 -13.00 -2.39 10.77
C MET A 89 -13.37 -1.59 9.51
N GLY A 90 -14.39 -2.02 8.78
CA GLY A 90 -14.86 -1.31 7.58
C GLY A 90 -13.99 -1.50 6.32
N GLY A 91 -13.07 -2.46 6.30
CA GLY A 91 -12.16 -2.68 5.18
C GLY A 91 -10.97 -1.70 5.18
N GLY A 92 -10.09 -1.88 4.21
CA GLY A 92 -8.93 -1.01 4.00
C GLY A 92 -7.65 -1.81 3.76
N SER A 93 -6.63 -1.11 3.32
CA SER A 93 -5.28 -1.64 3.11
C SER A 93 -4.31 -0.95 4.06
N GLN A 94 -3.39 -1.70 4.62
CA GLN A 94 -2.42 -1.21 5.56
C GLN A 94 -1.02 -1.69 5.19
N ALA A 95 -0.03 -0.81 5.39
CA ALA A 95 1.38 -1.18 5.39
C ALA A 95 2.04 -0.62 6.65
N THR A 96 2.91 -1.42 7.26
CA THR A 96 3.68 -1.05 8.44
C THR A 96 5.15 -1.37 8.20
N ARG A 97 6.05 -0.48 8.60
CA ARG A 97 7.49 -0.74 8.59
C ARG A 97 8.11 -0.26 9.88
N ARG A 98 8.96 -1.09 10.46
CA ARG A 98 9.68 -0.77 11.71
C ARG A 98 11.13 -0.49 11.41
N TYR A 99 11.69 0.43 12.18
CA TYR A 99 13.08 0.86 12.11
C TYR A 99 13.64 0.87 13.53
N HIS A 100 14.90 0.47 13.66
CA HIS A 100 15.60 0.49 14.94
C HIS A 100 17.02 0.99 14.74
N ASN A 101 17.56 1.66 15.77
CA ASN A 101 18.94 2.11 15.78
C ASN A 101 19.79 1.31 16.78
N ALA A 102 21.10 1.55 16.79
CA ALA A 102 22.04 0.86 17.67
C ALA A 102 21.81 1.13 19.18
N THR A 103 21.07 2.20 19.53
CA THR A 103 20.76 2.54 20.92
C THR A 103 19.46 1.91 21.42
N GLY A 104 18.79 1.08 20.60
CA GLY A 104 17.55 0.41 20.95
C GLY A 104 16.30 1.28 20.81
N GLN A 105 16.41 2.46 20.23
CA GLN A 105 15.24 3.27 19.88
C GLN A 105 14.60 2.74 18.62
N ASN A 106 13.29 2.92 18.51
CA ASN A 106 12.51 2.48 17.35
C ASN A 106 11.64 3.60 16.78
N VAL A 107 11.38 3.49 15.49
CA VAL A 107 10.33 4.21 14.76
C VAL A 107 9.46 3.17 14.07
N GLU A 108 8.15 3.32 14.15
CA GLU A 108 7.20 2.54 13.38
C GLU A 108 6.36 3.48 12.53
N ILE A 109 6.31 3.21 11.23
CA ILE A 109 5.46 3.94 10.28
C ILE A 109 4.33 3.01 9.86
N GLN A 110 3.11 3.45 10.07
CA GLN A 110 1.89 2.77 9.64
C GLN A 110 1.17 3.65 8.63
N VAL A 111 0.80 3.08 7.49
CA VAL A 111 0.01 3.74 6.45
C VAL A 111 -1.26 2.95 6.23
N ILE A 112 -2.41 3.61 6.35
CA ILE A 112 -3.74 3.01 6.20
C ILE A 112 -4.46 3.74 5.08
N ALA A 113 -5.01 3.00 4.12
CA ALA A 113 -5.78 3.53 2.99
C ALA A 113 -7.13 2.84 2.85
N ASP A 114 -8.06 3.55 2.20
CA ASP A 114 -9.37 3.04 1.80
C ASP A 114 -10.24 2.49 2.96
N SER A 115 -10.00 2.98 4.18
CA SER A 115 -10.86 2.67 5.33
C SER A 115 -12.00 3.70 5.45
N PRO A 116 -13.24 3.27 5.61
CA PRO A 116 -14.39 4.17 5.83
C PRO A 116 -14.22 5.09 7.04
N VAL A 117 -13.48 4.67 8.05
CA VAL A 117 -13.18 5.46 9.25
C VAL A 117 -12.37 6.72 8.91
N LEU A 118 -11.58 6.70 7.84
CA LEU A 118 -10.74 7.85 7.43
C LEU A 118 -11.58 9.07 7.04
N SER A 119 -12.76 8.86 6.47
CA SER A 119 -13.69 9.97 6.15
C SER A 119 -14.16 10.70 7.39
N GLN A 120 -14.43 9.98 8.49
CA GLN A 120 -14.81 10.57 9.77
C GLN A 120 -13.61 11.29 10.40
N LEU A 121 -12.43 10.68 10.37
CA LEU A 121 -11.19 11.29 10.85
C LEU A 121 -10.86 12.56 10.08
N ALA A 122 -11.09 12.59 8.76
CA ALA A 122 -10.89 13.77 7.94
C ALA A 122 -11.72 14.96 8.41
N MET A 123 -12.98 14.75 8.78
CA MET A 123 -13.85 15.81 9.33
C MET A 123 -13.35 16.32 10.68
N VAL A 124 -12.84 15.43 11.52
CA VAL A 124 -12.25 15.78 12.82
C VAL A 124 -10.96 16.58 12.63
N MET A 125 -10.07 16.14 11.78
CA MET A 125 -8.78 16.80 11.51
C MET A 125 -8.93 18.13 10.74
N ALA A 126 -10.02 18.30 9.98
CA ALA A 126 -10.35 19.55 9.31
C ALA A 126 -10.78 20.65 10.27
N ASN A 127 -11.24 20.33 11.47
CA ASN A 127 -11.62 21.29 12.50
C ASN A 127 -10.38 21.74 13.31
N PRO A 128 -9.93 23.02 13.19
CA PRO A 128 -8.71 23.47 13.84
C PRO A 128 -8.76 23.39 15.40
N ALA A 129 -9.96 23.55 15.98
CA ALA A 129 -10.14 23.46 17.43
C ALA A 129 -9.94 22.02 17.93
N ILE A 130 -10.50 21.04 17.22
CA ILE A 130 -10.34 19.62 17.55
C ILE A 130 -8.90 19.16 17.28
N ALA A 131 -8.36 19.51 16.11
CA ALA A 131 -6.97 19.20 15.76
C ALA A 131 -5.98 19.77 16.78
N GLY A 132 -6.19 21.01 17.25
CA GLY A 132 -5.38 21.62 18.30
C GLY A 132 -5.51 20.95 19.69
N ALA A 133 -6.66 20.35 19.99
CA ALA A 133 -6.86 19.57 21.20
C ALA A 133 -6.16 18.19 21.13
N MET A 134 -5.96 17.63 19.93
CA MET A 134 -5.24 16.37 19.73
C MET A 134 -3.72 16.52 19.89
N GLY A 135 -3.17 17.71 19.66
CA GLY A 135 -1.74 17.97 19.75
C GLY A 135 -1.31 19.24 19.01
N LYS A 136 -0.01 19.33 18.76
CA LYS A 136 0.61 20.46 18.06
C LYS A 136 0.47 20.30 16.55
N LEU A 137 -0.06 21.32 15.88
CA LEU A 137 -0.05 21.36 14.41
C LEU A 137 1.37 21.62 13.89
N ILE A 138 1.86 20.75 13.05
CA ILE A 138 3.17 20.84 12.38
C ILE A 138 3.03 20.71 10.87
N ARG A 139 4.13 20.93 10.15
CA ARG A 139 4.21 20.66 8.70
C ARG A 139 5.28 19.63 8.40
N VAL A 140 4.96 18.69 7.52
CA VAL A 140 5.88 17.72 6.95
C VAL A 140 5.88 17.95 5.43
N GLY A 141 6.90 18.65 4.94
CA GLY A 141 6.89 19.16 3.57
C GLY A 141 5.67 20.08 3.33
N SER A 142 4.85 19.75 2.34
CA SER A 142 3.60 20.46 2.02
C SER A 142 2.40 19.98 2.84
N GLN A 143 2.50 18.84 3.52
CA GLN A 143 1.39 18.22 4.25
C GLN A 143 1.21 18.83 5.64
N ARG A 144 -0.05 18.94 6.09
CA ARG A 144 -0.37 19.22 7.48
C ARG A 144 -0.28 17.93 8.29
N ALA A 145 0.29 18.04 9.48
CA ALA A 145 0.41 16.93 10.42
C ALA A 145 0.06 17.39 11.84
N ILE A 146 -0.30 16.45 12.68
CA ILE A 146 -0.52 16.64 14.10
C ILE A 146 0.56 15.85 14.84
N GLN A 147 1.36 16.52 15.65
CA GLN A 147 2.17 15.87 16.65
C GLN A 147 1.32 15.73 17.91
N THR A 148 0.90 14.52 18.20
CA THR A 148 0.00 14.22 19.33
C THR A 148 0.70 14.38 20.67
N ASN A 149 -0.07 14.43 21.74
CA ASN A 149 0.47 14.49 23.12
C ASN A 149 1.29 13.25 23.50
N ASN A 150 1.12 12.13 22.77
CA ASN A 150 1.90 10.90 22.91
C ASN A 150 3.15 10.88 22.02
N ASN A 151 3.53 12.03 21.46
CA ASN A 151 4.66 12.15 20.52
C ASN A 151 4.54 11.30 19.25
N GLU A 152 3.33 11.01 18.80
CA GLU A 152 3.08 10.42 17.48
C GLU A 152 2.94 11.55 16.46
N ILE A 153 3.32 11.29 15.20
CA ILE A 153 3.03 12.18 14.08
C ILE A 153 1.92 11.56 13.25
N GLN A 154 0.83 12.27 13.09
CA GLN A 154 -0.32 11.83 12.29
C GLN A 154 -0.54 12.77 11.12
N MET A 155 -0.65 12.21 9.91
CA MET A 155 -0.91 12.95 8.66
C MET A 155 -2.05 12.29 7.91
N LEU A 156 -2.93 13.10 7.34
CA LEU A 156 -3.98 12.64 6.45
C LEU A 156 -3.74 13.19 5.04
N VAL A 157 -3.44 12.29 4.11
CA VAL A 157 -3.15 12.62 2.72
C VAL A 157 -4.41 12.38 1.87
N ASN A 158 -4.82 13.41 1.13
CA ASN A 158 -6.00 13.37 0.22
C ASN A 158 -7.30 12.87 0.89
N ASN A 159 -7.44 13.03 2.21
CA ASN A 159 -8.57 12.51 3.01
C ASN A 159 -8.81 10.99 2.90
N ARG A 160 -7.86 10.23 2.38
CA ARG A 160 -7.97 8.79 2.11
C ARG A 160 -6.87 7.95 2.70
N ILE A 161 -5.72 8.55 3.01
CA ILE A 161 -4.55 7.84 3.52
C ILE A 161 -4.15 8.46 4.85
N LEU A 162 -4.22 7.68 5.91
CA LEU A 162 -3.69 8.05 7.21
C LEU A 162 -2.28 7.49 7.36
N ILE A 163 -1.36 8.35 7.77
CA ILE A 163 0.00 7.98 8.13
C ILE A 163 0.16 8.25 9.61
N VAL A 164 0.60 7.25 10.36
CA VAL A 164 0.92 7.33 11.78
C VAL A 164 2.37 6.94 11.97
N ILE A 165 3.13 7.78 12.66
CA ILE A 165 4.52 7.52 13.00
C ILE A 165 4.63 7.56 14.51
N ASN A 166 5.00 6.43 15.08
CA ASN A 166 5.14 6.23 16.52
C ASN A 166 6.51 5.62 16.88
N GLY A 167 6.71 5.26 18.12
CA GLY A 167 7.93 4.61 18.61
C GLY A 167 8.65 5.42 19.70
N SER A 168 9.75 4.85 20.20
CA SER A 168 10.56 5.41 21.30
C SER A 168 11.61 6.44 20.85
N ALA A 169 11.78 6.63 19.54
CA ALA A 169 12.73 7.60 18.97
C ALA A 169 12.35 9.05 19.29
N THR A 170 13.30 9.95 19.10
CA THR A 170 13.09 11.39 19.29
C THR A 170 12.06 11.94 18.30
N ASN A 171 11.49 13.11 18.60
CA ASN A 171 10.59 13.78 17.68
C ASN A 171 11.27 14.18 16.36
N ASP A 172 12.56 14.53 16.42
CA ASP A 172 13.35 14.90 15.25
C ASP A 172 13.57 13.68 14.33
N ASP A 173 13.85 12.52 14.90
CA ASP A 173 13.96 11.26 14.13
C ASP A 173 12.65 10.89 13.48
N LYS A 174 11.53 10.96 14.21
CA LYS A 174 10.19 10.70 13.66
C LYS A 174 9.84 11.70 12.55
N LEU A 175 10.21 12.97 12.70
CA LEU A 175 9.99 13.99 11.69
C LEU A 175 10.85 13.73 10.44
N ALA A 176 12.11 13.31 10.62
CA ALA A 176 12.98 12.93 9.52
C ALA A 176 12.39 11.76 8.72
N TYR A 177 11.89 10.73 9.40
CA TYR A 177 11.17 9.63 8.76
C TYR A 177 9.88 10.07 8.06
N ALA A 178 9.11 10.98 8.68
CA ALA A 178 7.91 11.56 8.05
C ALA A 178 8.24 12.25 6.72
N GLN A 179 9.34 12.99 6.67
CA GLN A 179 9.81 13.71 5.49
C GLN A 179 10.35 12.76 4.39
N ALA A 180 10.85 11.59 4.79
CA ALA A 180 11.40 10.59 3.88
C ALA A 180 10.32 9.73 3.18
N ILE A 181 9.06 9.80 3.61
CA ILE A 181 7.96 9.07 2.96
C ILE A 181 7.73 9.60 1.54
N ASP A 182 7.62 8.70 0.57
CA ASP A 182 7.34 9.07 -0.83
C ASP A 182 5.87 9.48 -1.00
N MET A 183 5.60 10.76 -0.75
CA MET A 183 4.26 11.34 -0.88
C MET A 183 3.75 11.32 -2.33
N THR A 184 4.65 11.29 -3.32
CA THR A 184 4.26 11.22 -4.73
C THR A 184 3.67 9.85 -5.03
N LYS A 185 4.32 8.79 -4.57
CA LYS A 185 3.78 7.44 -4.68
C LYS A 185 2.44 7.31 -3.97
N LEU A 186 2.30 7.83 -2.75
CA LEU A 186 1.03 7.79 -2.02
C LEU A 186 -0.08 8.58 -2.72
N SER A 187 0.23 9.72 -3.33
CA SER A 187 -0.74 10.56 -4.04
C SER A 187 -1.19 9.97 -5.37
N SER A 188 -0.40 9.12 -6.00
CA SER A 188 -0.71 8.49 -7.29
C SER A 188 -1.73 7.33 -7.19
N TRP A 189 -2.07 6.90 -5.98
CA TRP A 189 -3.08 5.87 -5.70
C TRP A 189 -4.50 6.47 -5.69
N GLN A 190 -4.90 7.04 -6.82
CA GLN A 190 -6.25 7.61 -7.02
C GLN A 190 -7.05 6.73 -7.98
#